data_d3a3bf6f96ac783240cde47854f057c4
#
_entry.id   d3a3bf6f96ac783240cde47854f057c4
#
_cell.length_a   1.000
_cell.length_b   1.000
_cell.length_c   1.000
_cell.angle_alpha   90.00
_cell.angle_beta   90.00
_cell.angle_gamma   90.00
#
_symmetry.space_group_name_H-M   'P 1'
#
loop_
_entity.id
_entity.type
_entity.pdbx_description
1 polymer ?
#
loop_
_entity_poly.entity_id
_entity_poly.type
_entity_poly.pdbx_seq_one_letter_code
_entity_poly.pdbx_strand_id
1 'polypeptide(L)'
;MPWEGLKGDGGVKEYCVAASEPSSPCQLAEGETGFPAGERKELTSRVEDVLVSITWTHKIHEKQAEICSSHATKLNVASIAATALTGSGALGLFASDDFVLKLATALLAFVSLLLYMLTMAFDFPGEAASHRHAAKNFLALREEGRDLLSELKGERVSSESARACYDMLRGKYSIACSLAPQTGVAAVEKATTALKEGESTVTQREWEQMAG
;
A
#
# COMPACT_ATOMS: atom_id res chain seq x y z
N MET A 1 -13.58 10.64 48.26
CA MET A 1 -12.88 11.68 47.46
C MET A 1 -12.83 11.22 46.04
N PRO A 2 -13.49 11.92 45.09
CA PRO A 2 -13.64 11.50 43.71
C PRO A 2 -12.40 11.89 42.90
N TRP A 3 -11.91 11.00 42.08
CA TRP A 3 -10.94 11.30 41.02
C TRP A 3 -11.70 11.45 39.70
N GLU A 4 -12.23 12.63 39.49
CA GLU A 4 -12.65 13.09 38.17
C GLU A 4 -11.50 13.81 37.51
N GLY A 5 -11.20 13.46 36.25
CA GLY A 5 -10.51 14.33 35.35
C GLY A 5 -9.17 13.87 34.81
N LEU A 6 -9.16 12.91 33.87
CA LEU A 6 -8.23 12.87 32.76
C LEU A 6 -8.93 12.19 31.56
N LYS A 7 -9.91 12.90 31.00
CA LYS A 7 -10.26 12.71 29.59
C LYS A 7 -9.10 13.29 28.78
N GLY A 8 -8.10 12.47 28.54
CA GLY A 8 -7.15 12.68 27.46
C GLY A 8 -7.90 12.52 26.15
N ASP A 9 -8.30 13.63 25.58
CA ASP A 9 -8.83 13.77 24.23
C ASP A 9 -7.69 13.49 23.24
N GLY A 10 -7.34 12.21 23.12
CA GLY A 10 -6.52 11.67 22.05
C GLY A 10 -7.33 11.69 20.76
N GLY A 11 -7.68 12.89 20.30
CA GLY A 11 -8.25 13.08 18.99
C GLY A 11 -7.28 12.47 17.96
N VAL A 12 -7.56 11.22 17.57
CA VAL A 12 -7.21 10.74 16.26
C VAL A 12 -7.78 11.79 15.32
N LYS A 13 -6.91 12.70 14.86
CA LYS A 13 -7.26 13.56 13.74
C LYS A 13 -7.54 12.60 12.60
N GLU A 14 -8.78 12.23 12.50
CA GLU A 14 -9.41 11.73 11.31
C GLU A 14 -9.14 12.79 10.23
N TYR A 15 -8.02 12.65 9.54
CA TYR A 15 -7.87 13.25 8.23
C TYR A 15 -8.81 12.48 7.32
N CYS A 16 -10.11 12.64 7.57
CA CYS A 16 -11.07 12.68 6.50
C CYS A 16 -10.59 13.84 5.61
N VAL A 17 -9.65 13.57 4.73
CA VAL A 17 -9.66 14.22 3.44
C VAL A 17 -11.09 13.95 2.99
N ALA A 18 -11.94 14.99 3.15
CA ALA A 18 -13.24 15.01 2.53
C ALA A 18 -12.99 14.42 1.15
N ALA A 19 -13.57 13.26 0.88
CA ALA A 19 -13.72 12.80 -0.47
C ALA A 19 -14.44 13.96 -1.14
N SER A 20 -13.67 14.93 -1.66
CA SER A 20 -14.16 15.80 -2.70
C SER A 20 -14.79 14.81 -3.64
N GLU A 21 -16.10 14.94 -3.81
CA GLU A 21 -16.87 14.22 -4.83
C GLU A 21 -15.94 14.06 -6.01
N PRO A 22 -15.80 12.85 -6.60
CA PRO A 22 -14.94 12.68 -7.74
C PRO A 22 -15.35 13.77 -8.71
N SER A 23 -14.55 14.84 -8.74
CA SER A 23 -14.71 15.92 -9.70
C SER A 23 -14.79 15.19 -11.03
N SER A 24 -15.95 15.28 -11.64
CA SER A 24 -16.37 14.55 -12.84
C SER A 24 -15.18 14.16 -13.68
N PRO A 25 -15.07 12.85 -14.06
CA PRO A 25 -14.01 12.43 -14.95
C PRO A 25 -14.00 13.45 -16.08
N CYS A 26 -12.85 14.00 -16.38
CA CYS A 26 -12.55 15.05 -17.32
C CYS A 26 -13.73 15.28 -18.30
N GLN A 27 -14.52 16.34 -18.10
CA GLN A 27 -15.75 16.54 -18.89
C GLN A 27 -15.30 16.62 -20.34
N LEU A 28 -15.46 15.50 -21.04
CA LEU A 28 -15.08 15.34 -22.42
C LEU A 28 -16.01 16.23 -23.21
N ALA A 29 -15.57 17.45 -23.52
CA ALA A 29 -16.27 18.28 -24.45
C ALA A 29 -16.38 17.49 -25.76
N GLU A 30 -17.61 17.19 -26.18
CA GLU A 30 -17.92 16.71 -27.52
C GLU A 30 -17.52 17.84 -28.48
N GLY A 31 -16.23 17.88 -28.83
CA GLY A 31 -15.65 18.88 -29.70
C GLY A 31 -15.20 18.23 -30.99
N GLU A 32 -15.28 18.96 -32.05
CA GLU A 32 -14.94 18.58 -33.42
C GLU A 32 -13.72 17.64 -33.50
N THR A 33 -13.93 16.52 -34.17
CA THR A 33 -13.03 15.38 -34.30
C THR A 33 -11.81 15.66 -35.18
N GLY A 34 -11.13 16.80 -34.95
CA GLY A 34 -9.91 17.20 -35.65
C GLY A 34 -8.62 16.67 -35.05
N PHE A 35 -8.67 15.58 -34.27
CA PHE A 35 -7.48 15.01 -33.63
C PHE A 35 -6.62 14.26 -34.66
N PRO A 36 -5.43 14.79 -35.08
CA PRO A 36 -4.59 14.13 -36.08
C PRO A 36 -4.21 12.72 -35.60
N ALA A 37 -4.34 11.72 -36.46
CA ALA A 37 -4.09 10.32 -36.12
C ALA A 37 -2.68 10.07 -35.57
N GLY A 38 -1.66 10.78 -36.06
CA GLY A 38 -0.29 10.68 -35.56
C GLY A 38 -0.14 11.19 -34.11
N GLU A 39 -0.76 12.30 -33.81
CA GLU A 39 -0.74 12.91 -32.50
C GLU A 39 -1.52 12.07 -31.45
N ARG A 40 -2.67 11.53 -31.87
CA ARG A 40 -3.45 10.60 -31.04
C ARG A 40 -2.63 9.36 -30.67
N LYS A 41 -1.93 8.76 -31.64
CA LYS A 41 -1.07 7.60 -31.41
C LYS A 41 0.05 7.92 -30.41
N GLU A 42 0.68 9.07 -30.55
CA GLU A 42 1.73 9.51 -29.61
C GLU A 42 1.19 9.70 -28.19
N LEU A 43 0.04 10.38 -28.03
CA LEU A 43 -0.57 10.57 -26.72
C LEU A 43 -1.02 9.24 -26.09
N THR A 44 -1.57 8.34 -26.91
CA THR A 44 -1.93 6.98 -26.46
C THR A 44 -0.72 6.25 -25.90
N SER A 45 0.41 6.26 -26.59
CA SER A 45 1.66 5.66 -26.10
C SER A 45 2.12 6.27 -24.78
N ARG A 46 2.07 7.59 -24.65
CA ARG A 46 2.43 8.29 -23.40
C ARG A 46 1.51 7.92 -22.23
N VAL A 47 0.23 7.76 -22.47
CA VAL A 47 -0.74 7.29 -21.44
C VAL A 47 -0.42 5.85 -21.04
N GLU A 48 -0.12 4.97 -22.01
CA GLU A 48 0.28 3.59 -21.74
C GLU A 48 1.55 3.52 -20.88
N ASP A 49 2.59 4.33 -21.15
CA ASP A 49 3.82 4.40 -20.36
C ASP A 49 3.56 4.83 -18.91
N VAL A 50 2.69 5.83 -18.71
CA VAL A 50 2.30 6.28 -17.36
C VAL A 50 1.51 5.20 -16.64
N LEU A 51 0.60 4.51 -17.32
CA LEU A 51 -0.16 3.39 -16.76
C LEU A 51 0.74 2.23 -16.30
N VAL A 52 1.77 1.90 -17.09
CA VAL A 52 2.78 0.92 -16.68
C VAL A 52 3.46 1.35 -15.39
N SER A 53 3.90 2.59 -15.31
CA SER A 53 4.55 3.15 -14.12
C SER A 53 3.64 3.13 -12.88
N ILE A 54 2.37 3.52 -13.04
CA ILE A 54 1.35 3.48 -11.98
C ILE A 54 1.12 2.04 -11.51
N THR A 55 0.96 1.10 -12.44
CA THR A 55 0.70 -0.32 -12.13
C THR A 55 1.87 -0.93 -11.36
N TRP A 56 3.10 -0.65 -11.79
CA TRP A 56 4.32 -1.07 -11.10
C TRP A 56 4.38 -0.52 -9.68
N THR A 57 4.19 0.79 -9.51
CA THR A 57 4.25 1.44 -8.20
C THR A 57 3.15 0.92 -7.27
N HIS A 58 1.92 0.75 -7.78
CA HIS A 58 0.83 0.10 -7.04
C HIS A 58 1.26 -1.26 -6.48
N LYS A 59 1.82 -2.13 -7.35
CA LYS A 59 2.21 -3.50 -6.95
C LYS A 59 3.35 -3.51 -5.93
N ILE A 60 4.31 -2.60 -6.04
CA ILE A 60 5.39 -2.46 -5.04
C ILE A 60 4.81 -2.13 -3.66
N HIS A 61 3.90 -1.15 -3.57
CA HIS A 61 3.28 -0.79 -2.30
C HIS A 61 2.40 -1.90 -1.73
N GLU A 62 1.70 -2.63 -2.57
CA GLU A 62 0.94 -3.82 -2.15
C GLU A 62 1.86 -4.87 -1.53
N LYS A 63 2.97 -5.22 -2.19
CA LYS A 63 3.94 -6.20 -1.67
C LYS A 63 4.67 -5.70 -0.42
N GLN A 64 4.96 -4.41 -0.32
CA GLN A 64 5.53 -3.84 0.91
C GLN A 64 4.56 -3.95 2.09
N ALA A 65 3.27 -3.67 1.87
CA ALA A 65 2.24 -3.84 2.89
C ALA A 65 2.11 -5.30 3.36
N GLU A 66 2.21 -6.27 2.45
CA GLU A 66 2.23 -7.71 2.77
C GLU A 66 3.44 -8.07 3.66
N ILE A 67 4.63 -7.55 3.32
CA ILE A 67 5.86 -7.77 4.10
C ILE A 67 5.69 -7.23 5.51
N CYS A 68 5.29 -5.97 5.67
CA CYS A 68 5.09 -5.35 6.98
C CYS A 68 4.01 -6.09 7.79
N SER A 69 2.89 -6.46 7.18
CA SER A 69 1.81 -7.23 7.81
C SER A 69 2.29 -8.62 8.27
N SER A 70 3.12 -9.29 7.45
CA SER A 70 3.70 -10.60 7.81
C SER A 70 4.64 -10.47 9.01
N HIS A 71 5.47 -9.42 9.06
CA HIS A 71 6.36 -9.16 10.21
C HIS A 71 5.55 -8.88 11.47
N ALA A 72 4.51 -8.05 11.39
CA ALA A 72 3.60 -7.78 12.51
C ALA A 72 2.98 -9.08 13.06
N THR A 73 2.45 -9.92 12.17
CA THR A 73 1.81 -11.18 12.56
C THR A 73 2.82 -12.14 13.22
N LYS A 74 4.02 -12.30 12.66
CA LYS A 74 5.06 -13.17 13.22
C LYS A 74 5.49 -12.71 14.61
N LEU A 75 5.71 -11.40 14.80
CA LEU A 75 6.07 -10.84 16.10
C LEU A 75 4.96 -11.04 17.12
N ASN A 76 3.70 -10.80 16.74
CA ASN A 76 2.56 -10.99 17.63
C ASN A 76 2.42 -12.47 18.05
N VAL A 77 2.51 -13.40 17.12
CA VAL A 77 2.43 -14.84 17.42
C VAL A 77 3.58 -15.28 18.32
N ALA A 78 4.80 -14.84 18.04
CA ALA A 78 5.97 -15.13 18.88
C ALA A 78 5.82 -14.55 20.29
N SER A 79 5.32 -13.34 20.42
CA SER A 79 5.07 -12.68 21.72
C SER A 79 4.01 -13.41 22.53
N ILE A 80 2.88 -13.79 21.90
CA ILE A 80 1.81 -14.55 22.56
C ILE A 80 2.34 -15.91 23.05
N ALA A 81 3.07 -16.65 22.20
CA ALA A 81 3.64 -17.94 22.53
C ALA A 81 4.64 -17.84 23.70
N ALA A 82 5.55 -16.87 23.64
CA ALA A 82 6.53 -16.63 24.71
C ALA A 82 5.85 -16.28 26.03
N THR A 83 4.82 -15.43 26.01
CA THR A 83 4.05 -15.04 27.20
C THR A 83 3.29 -16.23 27.79
N ALA A 84 2.66 -17.04 26.96
CA ALA A 84 1.94 -18.25 27.40
C ALA A 84 2.87 -19.26 28.07
N LEU A 85 4.05 -19.51 27.44
CA LEU A 85 5.06 -20.40 28.02
C LEU A 85 5.64 -19.86 29.33
N THR A 86 5.88 -18.56 29.43
CA THR A 86 6.35 -17.91 30.67
C THR A 86 5.32 -18.09 31.77
N GLY A 87 4.04 -17.85 31.47
CA GLY A 87 2.95 -18.04 32.46
C GLY A 87 2.83 -19.49 32.94
N SER A 88 2.93 -20.46 32.02
CA SER A 88 2.92 -21.89 32.36
C SER A 88 4.14 -22.28 33.23
N GLY A 89 5.34 -21.76 32.87
CA GLY A 89 6.56 -21.98 33.67
C GLY A 89 6.45 -21.39 35.07
N ALA A 90 5.89 -20.18 35.22
CA ALA A 90 5.65 -19.54 36.50
C ALA A 90 4.72 -20.37 37.42
N LEU A 91 3.64 -20.95 36.84
CA LEU A 91 2.77 -21.87 37.60
C LEU A 91 3.51 -23.15 38.03
N GLY A 92 4.39 -23.70 37.18
CA GLY A 92 5.22 -24.85 37.46
C GLY A 92 6.17 -24.63 38.67
N LEU A 93 6.62 -23.40 38.90
CA LEU A 93 7.49 -23.06 40.05
C LEU A 93 6.81 -23.21 41.38
N PHE A 94 5.48 -23.16 41.45
CA PHE A 94 4.75 -23.45 42.70
C PHE A 94 4.69 -24.96 43.01
N ALA A 95 4.88 -25.80 42.00
CA ALA A 95 4.81 -27.26 42.16
C ALA A 95 6.19 -27.91 42.31
N SER A 96 7.27 -27.21 41.93
CA SER A 96 8.64 -27.76 41.89
C SER A 96 9.67 -26.69 42.25
N ASP A 97 10.70 -27.08 43.00
CA ASP A 97 11.83 -26.20 43.35
C ASP A 97 13.07 -26.46 42.45
N ASP A 98 12.84 -26.89 41.22
CA ASP A 98 13.88 -27.20 40.26
C ASP A 98 14.58 -25.93 39.76
N PHE A 99 15.91 -25.89 39.88
CA PHE A 99 16.76 -24.77 39.42
C PHE A 99 16.68 -24.58 37.91
N VAL A 100 16.65 -25.67 37.13
CA VAL A 100 16.58 -25.60 35.66
C VAL A 100 15.27 -24.96 35.21
N LEU A 101 14.16 -25.31 35.84
CA LEU A 101 12.85 -24.72 35.58
C LEU A 101 12.85 -23.23 35.89
N LYS A 102 13.44 -22.81 37.01
CA LYS A 102 13.58 -21.39 37.37
C LYS A 102 14.37 -20.60 36.36
N LEU A 103 15.52 -21.12 35.91
CA LEU A 103 16.39 -20.48 34.92
C LEU A 103 15.68 -20.38 33.58
N ALA A 104 15.05 -21.47 33.11
CA ALA A 104 14.33 -21.49 31.84
C ALA A 104 13.16 -20.48 31.83
N THR A 105 12.39 -20.41 32.91
CA THR A 105 11.30 -19.43 33.02
C THR A 105 11.81 -17.99 33.05
N ALA A 106 12.92 -17.71 33.71
CA ALA A 106 13.52 -16.38 33.75
C ALA A 106 14.04 -15.96 32.36
N LEU A 107 14.72 -16.86 31.64
CA LEU A 107 15.17 -16.58 30.26
C LEU A 107 13.98 -16.33 29.33
N LEU A 108 12.94 -17.12 29.45
CA LEU A 108 11.74 -16.97 28.60
C LEU A 108 11.00 -15.65 28.91
N ALA A 109 10.94 -15.25 30.20
CA ALA A 109 10.40 -13.94 30.58
C ALA A 109 11.20 -12.79 29.98
N PHE A 110 12.54 -12.90 29.96
CA PHE A 110 13.40 -11.91 29.32
C PHE A 110 13.17 -11.82 27.80
N VAL A 111 13.07 -12.97 27.14
CA VAL A 111 12.72 -13.01 25.70
C VAL A 111 11.35 -12.40 25.43
N SER A 112 10.36 -12.69 26.25
CA SER A 112 9.01 -12.08 26.14
C SER A 112 9.07 -10.56 26.26
N LEU A 113 9.86 -10.04 27.20
CA LEU A 113 10.06 -8.60 27.36
C LEU A 113 10.74 -7.96 26.13
N LEU A 114 11.77 -8.62 25.58
CA LEU A 114 12.43 -8.15 24.35
C LEU A 114 11.47 -8.12 23.16
N LEU A 115 10.66 -9.17 22.96
CA LEU A 115 9.65 -9.21 21.91
C LEU A 115 8.62 -8.08 22.07
N TYR A 116 8.18 -7.83 23.30
CA TYR A 116 7.27 -6.72 23.60
C TYR A 116 7.92 -5.36 23.26
N MET A 117 9.17 -5.15 23.64
CA MET A 117 9.89 -3.92 23.29
C MET A 117 10.04 -3.75 21.78
N LEU A 118 10.29 -4.83 21.02
CA LEU A 118 10.35 -4.79 19.57
C LEU A 118 9.00 -4.40 18.95
N THR A 119 7.89 -4.91 19.46
CA THR A 119 6.55 -4.52 18.96
C THR A 119 6.23 -3.06 19.23
N MET A 120 6.76 -2.47 20.32
CA MET A 120 6.60 -1.05 20.62
C MET A 120 7.54 -0.16 19.81
N ALA A 121 8.75 -0.64 19.48
CA ALA A 121 9.74 0.13 18.74
C ALA A 121 9.43 0.21 17.23
N PHE A 122 8.77 -0.82 16.68
CA PHE A 122 8.46 -0.93 15.25
C PHE A 122 6.95 -0.98 15.02
N ASP A 123 6.41 0.08 14.45
CA ASP A 123 4.98 0.15 14.07
C ASP A 123 4.72 -0.53 12.71
N PHE A 124 5.01 -1.83 12.60
CA PHE A 124 4.73 -2.58 11.37
C PHE A 124 3.26 -2.54 10.92
N PRO A 125 2.26 -2.56 11.84
CA PRO A 125 0.86 -2.40 11.43
C PRO A 125 0.56 -1.04 10.79
N GLY A 126 1.10 0.05 11.33
CA GLY A 126 0.95 1.40 10.80
C GLY A 126 1.65 1.57 9.45
N GLU A 127 2.87 1.02 9.32
CA GLU A 127 3.57 0.98 8.03
C GLU A 127 2.77 0.19 6.98
N ALA A 128 2.24 -0.99 7.33
CA ALA A 128 1.41 -1.76 6.43
C ALA A 128 0.15 -1.00 6.00
N ALA A 129 -0.49 -0.27 6.92
CA ALA A 129 -1.65 0.56 6.62
C ALA A 129 -1.30 1.72 5.67
N SER A 130 -0.18 2.41 5.90
CA SER A 130 0.32 3.47 5.02
C SER A 130 0.57 2.99 3.61
N HIS A 131 1.24 1.84 3.45
CA HIS A 131 1.49 1.25 2.13
C HIS A 131 0.20 0.79 1.44
N ARG A 132 -0.77 0.23 2.18
CA ARG A 132 -2.09 -0.10 1.62
C ARG A 132 -2.84 1.14 1.14
N HIS A 133 -2.74 2.24 1.88
CA HIS A 133 -3.33 3.51 1.46
C HIS A 133 -2.69 4.03 0.17
N ALA A 134 -1.37 4.04 0.09
CA ALA A 134 -0.65 4.40 -1.13
C ALA A 134 -1.04 3.51 -2.31
N ALA A 135 -1.09 2.18 -2.12
CA ALA A 135 -1.53 1.25 -3.16
C ALA A 135 -2.94 1.55 -3.67
N LYS A 136 -3.90 1.86 -2.78
CA LYS A 136 -5.26 2.24 -3.19
C LYS A 136 -5.29 3.53 -4.01
N ASN A 137 -4.46 4.52 -3.66
CA ASN A 137 -4.36 5.76 -4.42
C ASN A 137 -3.82 5.51 -5.83
N PHE A 138 -2.78 4.68 -5.97
CA PHE A 138 -2.27 4.30 -7.29
C PHE A 138 -3.26 3.46 -8.09
N LEU A 139 -4.07 2.61 -7.43
CA LEU A 139 -5.14 1.88 -8.09
C LEU A 139 -6.20 2.83 -8.69
N ALA A 140 -6.61 3.85 -7.94
CA ALA A 140 -7.55 4.86 -8.43
C ALA A 140 -7.00 5.61 -9.65
N LEU A 141 -5.70 6.02 -9.60
CA LEU A 141 -5.04 6.66 -10.73
C LEU A 141 -4.95 5.73 -11.96
N ARG A 142 -4.73 4.44 -11.74
CA ARG A 142 -4.73 3.45 -12.82
C ARG A 142 -6.09 3.37 -13.52
N GLU A 143 -7.19 3.37 -12.76
CA GLU A 143 -8.52 3.35 -13.36
C GLU A 143 -8.80 4.64 -14.14
N GLU A 144 -8.46 5.83 -13.59
CA GLU A 144 -8.55 7.10 -14.33
C GLU A 144 -7.76 7.06 -15.65
N GLY A 145 -6.56 6.50 -15.63
CA GLY A 145 -5.72 6.38 -16.84
C GLY A 145 -6.29 5.38 -17.85
N ARG A 146 -6.94 4.30 -17.40
CA ARG A 146 -7.62 3.33 -18.27
C ARG A 146 -8.83 3.94 -18.96
N ASP A 147 -9.59 4.75 -18.25
CA ASP A 147 -10.72 5.49 -18.81
C ASP A 147 -10.24 6.43 -19.92
N LEU A 148 -9.20 7.24 -19.66
CA LEU A 148 -8.59 8.10 -20.66
C LEU A 148 -8.10 7.31 -21.88
N LEU A 149 -7.46 6.16 -21.66
CA LEU A 149 -6.98 5.30 -22.74
C LEU A 149 -8.13 4.75 -23.58
N SER A 150 -9.24 4.38 -22.94
CA SER A 150 -10.47 3.93 -23.62
C SER A 150 -11.07 5.02 -24.50
N GLU A 151 -11.12 6.27 -24.01
CA GLU A 151 -11.62 7.42 -24.74
C GLU A 151 -10.74 7.77 -25.93
N LEU A 152 -9.40 7.71 -25.77
CA LEU A 152 -8.44 7.92 -26.86
C LEU A 152 -8.60 6.87 -27.97
N LYS A 153 -8.73 5.58 -27.59
CA LYS A 153 -8.89 4.47 -28.55
C LYS A 153 -10.28 4.48 -29.21
N GLY A 154 -11.28 4.98 -28.49
CA GLY A 154 -12.64 5.11 -29.00
C GLY A 154 -12.91 6.36 -29.84
N GLU A 155 -11.90 7.21 -30.02
CA GLU A 155 -11.97 8.48 -30.78
C GLU A 155 -13.05 9.46 -30.28
N ARG A 156 -13.38 9.39 -28.95
CA ARG A 156 -14.47 10.14 -28.33
C ARG A 156 -14.03 11.44 -27.67
N VAL A 157 -12.74 11.77 -27.73
CA VAL A 157 -12.15 12.92 -27.02
C VAL A 157 -11.41 13.84 -28.00
N SER A 158 -11.50 15.16 -27.77
CA SER A 158 -10.74 16.16 -28.52
C SER A 158 -9.25 16.15 -28.10
N SER A 159 -8.37 16.64 -28.98
CA SER A 159 -6.93 16.76 -28.73
C SER A 159 -6.63 17.56 -27.45
N GLU A 160 -7.30 18.70 -27.28
CA GLU A 160 -7.10 19.60 -26.15
C GLU A 160 -7.53 18.94 -24.81
N SER A 161 -8.73 18.34 -24.78
CA SER A 161 -9.24 17.66 -23.59
C SER A 161 -8.37 16.46 -23.22
N ALA A 162 -7.95 15.66 -24.19
CA ALA A 162 -7.09 14.51 -23.95
C ALA A 162 -5.73 14.89 -23.36
N ARG A 163 -5.11 15.96 -23.85
CA ARG A 163 -3.86 16.48 -23.31
C ARG A 163 -4.04 17.00 -21.88
N ALA A 164 -5.09 17.76 -21.62
CA ALA A 164 -5.40 18.27 -20.27
C ALA A 164 -5.62 17.12 -19.28
N CYS A 165 -6.34 16.07 -19.66
CA CYS A 165 -6.54 14.87 -18.83
C CYS A 165 -5.24 14.12 -18.58
N TYR A 166 -4.38 13.98 -19.59
CA TYR A 166 -3.06 13.38 -19.45
C TYR A 166 -2.16 14.17 -18.48
N ASP A 167 -2.11 15.50 -18.62
CA ASP A 167 -1.31 16.36 -17.75
C ASP A 167 -1.81 16.31 -16.30
N MET A 168 -3.13 16.26 -16.10
CA MET A 168 -3.75 16.10 -14.79
C MET A 168 -3.40 14.73 -14.18
N LEU A 169 -3.53 13.64 -14.93
CA LEU A 169 -3.17 12.29 -14.47
C LEU A 169 -1.71 12.22 -14.05
N ARG A 170 -0.81 12.77 -14.88
CA ARG A 170 0.62 12.83 -14.59
C ARG A 170 0.94 13.66 -13.35
N GLY A 171 0.26 14.79 -13.18
CA GLY A 171 0.37 15.64 -11.99
C GLY A 171 -0.06 14.91 -10.71
N LYS A 172 -1.23 14.27 -10.75
CA LYS A 172 -1.73 13.44 -9.64
C LYS A 172 -0.75 12.30 -9.31
N TYR A 173 -0.22 11.61 -10.32
CA TYR A 173 0.77 10.55 -10.13
C TYR A 173 2.04 11.06 -9.44
N SER A 174 2.57 12.20 -9.88
CA SER A 174 3.75 12.82 -9.26
C SER A 174 3.51 13.17 -7.78
N ILE A 175 2.34 13.74 -7.47
CA ILE A 175 1.94 14.04 -6.08
C ILE A 175 1.82 12.75 -5.27
N ALA A 176 1.15 11.73 -5.80
CA ALA A 176 1.01 10.44 -5.13
C ALA A 176 2.37 9.81 -4.81
N CYS A 177 3.33 9.86 -5.74
CA CYS A 177 4.70 9.39 -5.52
C CYS A 177 5.43 10.19 -4.42
N SER A 178 5.24 11.50 -4.35
CA SER A 178 5.89 12.34 -3.34
C SER A 178 5.35 12.12 -1.92
N LEU A 179 4.10 11.69 -1.79
CA LEU A 179 3.43 11.42 -0.52
C LEU A 179 3.55 9.95 -0.08
N ALA A 180 3.92 9.06 -0.99
CA ALA A 180 4.01 7.63 -0.72
C ALA A 180 5.20 7.32 0.20
N PRO A 181 5.06 6.38 1.16
CA PRO A 181 6.16 5.95 1.99
C PRO A 181 7.23 5.22 1.17
N GLN A 182 8.48 5.22 1.68
CA GLN A 182 9.60 4.54 1.00
C GLN A 182 9.40 3.03 0.99
N THR A 183 9.77 2.38 -0.11
CA THR A 183 9.67 0.94 -0.30
C THR A 183 11.04 0.28 -0.27
N GLY A 184 11.11 -0.95 0.25
CA GLY A 184 12.34 -1.73 0.30
C GLY A 184 12.59 -2.55 -0.97
N VAL A 185 13.85 -2.93 -1.20
CA VAL A 185 14.27 -3.77 -2.35
C VAL A 185 13.48 -5.09 -2.42
N ALA A 186 13.22 -5.72 -1.27
CA ALA A 186 12.46 -6.96 -1.21
C ALA A 186 11.01 -6.83 -1.76
N ALA A 187 10.39 -5.66 -1.59
CA ALA A 187 9.08 -5.40 -2.17
C ALA A 187 9.13 -5.26 -3.69
N VAL A 188 10.17 -4.60 -4.21
CA VAL A 188 10.41 -4.45 -5.65
C VAL A 188 10.61 -5.82 -6.30
N GLU A 189 11.44 -6.69 -5.71
CA GLU A 189 11.68 -8.06 -6.21
C GLU A 189 10.39 -8.89 -6.21
N LYS A 190 9.62 -8.86 -5.12
CA LYS A 190 8.34 -9.55 -5.02
C LYS A 190 7.32 -9.02 -6.01
N ALA A 191 7.24 -7.70 -6.19
CA ALA A 191 6.35 -7.09 -7.17
C ALA A 191 6.72 -7.50 -8.59
N THR A 192 8.01 -7.52 -8.91
CA THR A 192 8.51 -7.96 -10.21
C THR A 192 8.14 -9.41 -10.50
N THR A 193 8.33 -10.30 -9.53
CA THR A 193 7.97 -11.71 -9.65
C THR A 193 6.47 -11.87 -9.82
N ALA A 194 5.68 -11.21 -8.98
CA ALA A 194 4.21 -11.27 -9.04
C ALA A 194 3.66 -10.78 -10.38
N LEU A 195 4.24 -9.69 -10.93
CA LEU A 195 3.85 -9.20 -12.25
C LEU A 195 4.23 -10.19 -13.36
N LYS A 196 5.40 -10.84 -13.29
CA LYS A 196 5.81 -11.87 -14.25
C LYS A 196 4.95 -13.13 -14.20
N GLU A 197 4.46 -13.49 -13.03
CA GLU A 197 3.58 -14.65 -12.81
C GLU A 197 2.10 -14.35 -13.12
N GLY A 198 1.78 -13.12 -13.53
CA GLY A 198 0.42 -12.71 -13.88
C GLY A 198 -0.52 -12.57 -12.68
N GLU A 199 0.03 -12.40 -11.47
CA GLU A 199 -0.77 -12.24 -10.24
C GLU A 199 -1.58 -10.94 -10.23
N SER A 200 -1.21 -9.95 -11.04
CA SER A 200 -2.05 -8.78 -11.27
C SER A 200 -3.01 -9.04 -12.42
N THR A 201 -4.23 -8.50 -12.32
CA THR A 201 -5.21 -8.43 -13.39
C THR A 201 -4.77 -7.51 -14.55
N VAL A 202 -3.46 -7.49 -14.83
CA VAL A 202 -2.90 -6.93 -16.04
C VAL A 202 -3.32 -7.85 -17.17
N THR A 203 -4.10 -7.34 -18.10
CA THR A 203 -4.51 -8.10 -19.28
C THR A 203 -3.25 -8.58 -20.01
N GLN A 204 -3.29 -9.75 -20.63
CA GLN A 204 -2.20 -10.27 -21.48
C GLN A 204 -1.60 -9.21 -22.39
N ARG A 205 -2.44 -8.28 -22.89
CA ARG A 205 -2.05 -7.13 -23.71
C ARG A 205 -1.17 -6.11 -22.99
N GLU A 206 -1.42 -5.82 -21.72
CA GLU A 206 -0.58 -4.92 -20.92
C GLU A 206 0.78 -5.57 -20.65
N TRP A 207 0.82 -6.90 -20.52
CA TRP A 207 2.06 -7.67 -20.42
C TRP A 207 2.92 -7.60 -21.69
N GLU A 208 2.31 -7.78 -22.85
CA GLU A 208 3.01 -7.70 -24.14
C GLU A 208 3.59 -6.31 -24.36
N GLN A 209 2.92 -5.27 -23.87
CA GLN A 209 3.42 -3.89 -23.92
C GLN A 209 4.54 -3.60 -22.92
N MET A 210 4.56 -4.27 -21.76
CA MET A 210 5.62 -4.13 -20.75
C MET A 210 6.87 -4.98 -21.05
N ALA A 211 6.73 -6.02 -21.84
CA ALA A 211 7.78 -7.00 -22.12
C ALA A 211 8.49 -6.76 -23.47
N GLY A 212 7.96 -5.85 -24.32
CA GLY A 212 8.54 -5.46 -25.62
C GLY A 212 9.39 -4.23 -25.54
#